data_a9e1f765e1d65369d942a3ca652d98e0
#
_entry.id   a9e1f765e1d65369d942a3ca652d98e0
#
_cell.length_a   1.000
_cell.length_b   1.000
_cell.length_c   1.000
_cell.angle_alpha   90.00
_cell.angle_beta   90.00
_cell.angle_gamma   90.00
#
_symmetry.space_group_name_H-M   'P 1'
#
loop_
_entity.id
_entity.type
_entity.pdbx_description
1 polymer ?
#
loop_
_entity_poly.entity_id
_entity_poly.type
_entity_poly.pdbx_seq_one_letter_code
_entity_poly.pdbx_strand_id
1 'polypeptide(L)'
;MKPETMIGVLGMIVAMVLYSIGVWGAYSSKKFSQRNVMFILGGVVFDVIGTGWMFVTAGNRFLFDTTFNIVHTSAAFLAFFGMLAVGIVGTWAVQKNKDEMLATLSRWALAPWTLWAIIFVWGMLQRPKA
;
A
#
# COMPACT_ATOMS: atom_id res chain seq x y z
N MET A 1 0.38 -21.65 -8.23
CA MET A 1 1.07 -20.74 -7.30
C MET A 1 1.55 -21.51 -6.08
N LYS A 2 2.78 -21.31 -5.71
CA LYS A 2 3.34 -22.02 -4.54
C LYS A 2 2.67 -21.49 -3.26
N PRO A 3 2.48 -22.36 -2.25
CA PRO A 3 1.86 -21.92 -0.98
C PRO A 3 2.57 -20.73 -0.34
N GLU A 4 3.89 -20.67 -0.45
CA GLU A 4 4.69 -19.56 0.10
C GLU A 4 4.36 -18.24 -0.57
N THR A 5 4.17 -18.27 -1.90
CA THR A 5 3.78 -17.08 -2.65
C THR A 5 2.36 -16.63 -2.28
N MET A 6 1.48 -17.60 -2.02
CA MET A 6 0.10 -17.30 -1.62
C MET A 6 0.04 -16.51 -0.31
N ILE A 7 0.90 -16.83 0.64
CA ILE A 7 0.95 -16.10 1.92
C ILE A 7 1.27 -14.63 1.67
N GLY A 8 2.27 -14.36 0.82
CA GLY A 8 2.62 -12.99 0.44
C GLY A 8 1.47 -12.27 -0.25
N VAL A 9 0.82 -12.94 -1.20
CA VAL A 9 -0.31 -12.37 -1.94
C VAL A 9 -1.48 -12.08 -1.00
N LEU A 10 -1.77 -12.99 -0.06
CA LEU A 10 -2.84 -12.76 0.91
C LEU A 10 -2.55 -11.54 1.78
N GLY A 11 -1.30 -11.37 2.21
CA GLY A 11 -0.90 -10.16 2.94
C GLY A 11 -1.14 -8.90 2.15
N MET A 12 -0.82 -8.92 0.85
CA MET A 12 -1.04 -7.78 -0.02
C MET A 12 -2.54 -7.50 -0.25
N ILE A 13 -3.35 -8.55 -0.36
CA ILE A 13 -4.82 -8.39 -0.49
C ILE A 13 -5.39 -7.74 0.77
N VAL A 14 -4.97 -8.19 1.95
CA VAL A 14 -5.40 -7.57 3.21
C VAL A 14 -4.98 -6.11 3.26
N ALA A 15 -3.74 -5.82 2.85
CA ALA A 15 -3.24 -4.45 2.78
C ALA A 15 -4.11 -3.60 1.84
N MET A 16 -4.47 -4.14 0.67
CA MET A 16 -5.32 -3.43 -0.29
C MET A 16 -6.68 -3.08 0.32
N VAL A 17 -7.30 -4.04 1.02
CA VAL A 17 -8.59 -3.80 1.68
C VAL A 17 -8.46 -2.70 2.73
N LEU A 18 -7.44 -2.78 3.57
CA LEU A 18 -7.23 -1.81 4.64
C LEU A 18 -6.93 -0.41 4.10
N TYR A 19 -6.06 -0.31 3.10
CA TYR A 19 -5.78 0.95 2.44
C TYR A 19 -7.03 1.54 1.81
N SER A 20 -7.81 0.71 1.12
CA SER A 20 -9.02 1.16 0.44
C SER A 20 -10.05 1.69 1.43
N ILE A 21 -10.28 0.98 2.53
CA ILE A 21 -11.20 1.44 3.58
C ILE A 21 -10.72 2.78 4.15
N GLY A 22 -9.43 2.88 4.46
CA GLY A 22 -8.87 4.11 5.03
C GLY A 22 -8.94 5.29 4.07
N VAL A 23 -8.47 5.10 2.84
CA VAL A 23 -8.38 6.17 1.83
C VAL A 23 -9.77 6.63 1.40
N TRP A 24 -10.62 5.68 0.98
CA TRP A 24 -11.95 6.05 0.48
C TRP A 24 -12.89 6.50 1.59
N GLY A 25 -12.74 5.96 2.80
CA GLY A 25 -13.46 6.45 3.96
C GLY A 25 -13.13 7.91 4.26
N ALA A 26 -11.85 8.24 4.22
CA ALA A 26 -11.40 9.62 4.43
C ALA A 26 -11.88 10.54 3.32
N TYR A 27 -11.78 10.09 2.07
CA TYR A 27 -12.22 10.88 0.92
C TYR A 27 -13.72 11.17 0.99
N SER A 28 -14.52 10.16 1.32
CA SER A 28 -15.98 10.31 1.45
C SER A 28 -16.36 11.27 2.56
N SER A 29 -15.63 11.24 3.67
CA SER A 29 -15.86 12.13 4.82
C SER A 29 -15.18 13.49 4.65
N LYS A 30 -14.39 13.67 3.59
CA LYS A 30 -13.62 14.88 3.28
C LYS A 30 -12.56 15.22 4.32
N LYS A 31 -12.24 14.27 5.21
CA LYS A 31 -11.27 14.48 6.28
C LYS A 31 -10.83 13.13 6.84
N PHE A 32 -9.53 12.97 7.10
CA PHE A 32 -9.03 11.80 7.80
C PHE A 32 -9.47 11.86 9.27
N SER A 33 -9.99 10.73 9.75
CA SER A 33 -10.20 10.51 11.17
C SER A 33 -9.14 9.56 11.70
N GLN A 34 -9.05 9.43 13.02
CA GLN A 34 -8.15 8.47 13.65
C GLN A 34 -8.41 7.05 13.13
N ARG A 35 -9.67 6.69 12.93
CA ARG A 35 -10.04 5.37 12.42
C ARG A 35 -9.48 5.14 11.02
N ASN A 36 -9.60 6.14 10.14
CA ASN A 36 -9.06 6.03 8.78
C ASN A 36 -7.54 5.86 8.81
N VAL A 37 -6.86 6.63 9.65
CA VAL A 37 -5.40 6.54 9.80
C VAL A 37 -5.00 5.16 10.29
N MET A 38 -5.75 4.59 11.23
CA MET A 38 -5.47 3.24 11.74
C MET A 38 -5.59 2.18 10.65
N PHE A 39 -6.57 2.31 9.76
CA PHE A 39 -6.69 1.41 8.62
C PHE A 39 -5.48 1.53 7.68
N ILE A 40 -5.03 2.76 7.43
CA ILE A 40 -3.83 2.99 6.60
C ILE A 40 -2.60 2.33 7.24
N LEU A 41 -2.39 2.54 8.53
CA LEU A 41 -1.24 1.97 9.24
C LEU A 41 -1.31 0.45 9.28
N GLY A 42 -2.51 -0.11 9.47
CA GLY A 42 -2.70 -1.56 9.40
C GLY A 42 -2.34 -2.09 8.02
N GLY A 43 -2.74 -1.37 6.97
CA GLY A 43 -2.37 -1.71 5.60
C GLY A 43 -0.85 -1.69 5.40
N VAL A 44 -0.16 -0.70 5.98
CA VAL A 44 1.31 -0.63 5.91
C VAL A 44 1.94 -1.86 6.55
N VAL A 45 1.44 -2.29 7.71
CA VAL A 45 1.97 -3.47 8.40
C VAL A 45 1.83 -4.71 7.52
N PHE A 46 0.63 -4.94 6.96
CA PHE A 46 0.42 -6.11 6.10
C PHE A 46 1.20 -6.00 4.79
N ASP A 47 1.37 -4.80 4.26
CA ASP A 47 2.18 -4.56 3.07
C ASP A 47 3.64 -4.96 3.33
N VAL A 48 4.20 -4.56 4.46
CA VAL A 48 5.56 -4.94 4.86
C VAL A 48 5.67 -6.45 5.04
N ILE A 49 4.71 -7.06 5.71
CA ILE A 49 4.72 -8.51 5.93
C ILE A 49 4.65 -9.25 4.60
N GLY A 50 3.70 -8.88 3.74
CA GLY A 50 3.52 -9.54 2.44
C GLY A 50 4.72 -9.37 1.53
N THR A 51 5.22 -8.15 1.41
CA THR A 51 6.39 -7.85 0.58
C THR A 51 7.63 -8.55 1.12
N GLY A 52 7.86 -8.48 2.44
CA GLY A 52 9.00 -9.13 3.07
C GLY A 52 8.95 -10.64 2.90
N TRP A 53 7.78 -11.24 3.04
CA TRP A 53 7.62 -12.68 2.83
C TRP A 53 7.97 -13.08 1.40
N MET A 54 7.46 -12.32 0.41
CA MET A 54 7.78 -12.59 -0.99
C MET A 54 9.27 -12.41 -1.28
N PHE A 55 9.88 -11.40 -0.68
CA PHE A 55 11.30 -11.15 -0.82
C PHE A 55 12.13 -12.32 -0.29
N VAL A 56 11.79 -12.82 0.91
CA VAL A 56 12.52 -13.92 1.54
C VAL A 56 12.37 -15.21 0.74
N THR A 57 11.18 -15.49 0.23
CA THR A 57 10.91 -16.75 -0.47
C THR A 57 11.39 -16.75 -1.92
N ALA A 58 11.35 -15.59 -2.60
CA ALA A 58 11.72 -15.48 -4.01
C ALA A 58 13.16 -15.02 -4.22
N GLY A 59 13.75 -14.36 -3.23
CA GLY A 59 15.11 -13.84 -3.32
C GLY A 59 15.21 -12.65 -4.27
N ASN A 60 16.46 -12.28 -4.62
CA ASN A 60 16.73 -11.09 -5.41
C ASN A 60 16.24 -11.19 -6.85
N ARG A 61 16.07 -12.40 -7.35
CA ARG A 61 15.62 -12.60 -8.73
C ARG A 61 14.23 -12.02 -8.97
N PHE A 62 13.41 -11.94 -7.92
CA PHE A 62 12.06 -11.40 -8.03
C PHE A 62 12.06 -9.90 -8.28
N LEU A 63 13.07 -9.18 -7.79
CA LEU A 63 13.04 -7.72 -7.76
C LEU A 63 13.61 -7.06 -9.01
N PHE A 64 14.75 -7.54 -9.50
CA PHE A 64 15.51 -6.81 -10.51
C PHE A 64 15.93 -7.68 -11.70
N ASP A 65 15.19 -8.74 -11.93
CA ASP A 65 15.54 -9.76 -12.93
C ASP A 65 15.30 -9.28 -14.36
N THR A 66 14.25 -8.49 -14.57
CA THR A 66 13.86 -7.98 -15.88
C THR A 66 13.53 -6.50 -15.79
N THR A 67 13.43 -5.84 -16.96
CA THR A 67 12.99 -4.43 -16.98
C THR A 67 11.63 -4.28 -16.30
N PHE A 68 10.71 -5.22 -16.54
CA PHE A 68 9.41 -5.20 -15.88
C PHE A 68 9.56 -5.22 -14.37
N ASN A 69 10.40 -6.13 -13.85
CA ASN A 69 10.58 -6.26 -12.41
C ASN A 69 11.22 -5.01 -11.80
N ILE A 70 12.15 -4.38 -12.50
CA ILE A 70 12.78 -3.13 -12.05
C ILE A 70 11.73 -2.03 -11.93
N VAL A 71 10.93 -1.83 -12.97
CA VAL A 71 9.90 -0.79 -12.99
C VAL A 71 8.84 -1.08 -11.94
N HIS A 72 8.35 -2.32 -11.90
CA HIS A 72 7.31 -2.73 -10.94
C HIS A 72 7.78 -2.54 -9.50
N THR A 73 8.98 -3.00 -9.19
CA THR A 73 9.53 -2.89 -7.82
C THR A 73 9.73 -1.44 -7.42
N SER A 74 10.29 -0.63 -8.30
CA SER A 74 10.51 0.79 -8.02
C SER A 74 9.19 1.52 -7.78
N ALA A 75 8.19 1.27 -8.63
CA ALA A 75 6.88 1.89 -8.47
C ALA A 75 6.18 1.40 -7.20
N ALA A 76 6.34 0.11 -6.85
CA ALA A 76 5.76 -0.46 -5.64
C ALA A 76 6.36 0.20 -4.39
N PHE A 77 7.68 0.43 -4.36
CA PHE A 77 8.31 1.13 -3.25
C PHE A 77 7.83 2.57 -3.16
N LEU A 78 7.69 3.25 -4.31
CA LEU A 78 7.18 4.62 -4.32
C LEU A 78 5.76 4.68 -3.74
N ALA A 79 4.88 3.77 -4.16
CA ALA A 79 3.52 3.70 -3.65
C ALA A 79 3.50 3.38 -2.15
N PHE A 80 4.34 2.43 -1.72
CA PHE A 80 4.45 2.07 -0.30
C PHE A 80 4.89 3.26 0.55
N PHE A 81 5.94 3.97 0.13
CA PHE A 81 6.41 5.13 0.87
C PHE A 81 5.36 6.25 0.87
N GLY A 82 4.60 6.38 -0.22
CA GLY A 82 3.48 7.32 -0.27
C GLY A 82 2.42 6.98 0.78
N MET A 83 2.02 5.72 0.88
CA MET A 83 1.04 5.29 1.89
C MET A 83 1.60 5.43 3.31
N LEU A 84 2.88 5.12 3.51
CA LEU A 84 3.52 5.29 4.80
C LEU A 84 3.53 6.77 5.20
N ALA A 85 3.83 7.66 4.27
CA ALA A 85 3.79 9.10 4.52
C ALA A 85 2.39 9.55 4.91
N VAL A 86 1.35 9.06 4.22
CA VAL A 86 -0.04 9.36 4.57
C VAL A 86 -0.33 8.92 6.00
N GLY A 87 0.10 7.71 6.37
CA GLY A 87 -0.10 7.20 7.73
C GLY A 87 0.59 8.04 8.79
N ILE A 88 1.85 8.40 8.54
CA ILE A 88 2.65 9.20 9.50
C ILE A 88 2.07 10.61 9.63
N VAL A 89 1.85 11.29 8.50
CA VAL A 89 1.31 12.66 8.50
C VAL A 89 -0.10 12.66 9.11
N GLY A 90 -0.91 11.66 8.75
CA GLY A 90 -2.26 11.54 9.29
C GLY A 90 -2.26 11.36 10.80
N THR A 91 -1.38 10.50 11.33
CA THR A 91 -1.25 10.32 12.78
C THR A 91 -0.87 11.62 13.48
N TRP A 92 0.14 12.30 12.94
CA TRP A 92 0.57 13.59 13.49
C TRP A 92 -0.55 14.61 13.46
N ALA A 93 -1.24 14.73 12.32
CA ALA A 93 -2.31 15.70 12.16
C ALA A 93 -3.50 15.42 13.07
N VAL A 94 -3.84 14.15 13.28
CA VAL A 94 -4.91 13.77 14.22
C VAL A 94 -4.53 14.17 15.65
N GLN A 95 -3.30 13.86 16.05
CA GLN A 95 -2.83 14.17 17.40
C GLN A 95 -2.77 15.68 17.67
N LYS A 96 -2.49 16.47 16.63
CA LYS A 96 -2.36 17.93 16.75
C LYS A 96 -3.63 18.67 16.34
N ASN A 97 -4.70 17.95 16.03
CA ASN A 97 -5.98 18.53 15.60
C ASN A 97 -5.84 19.48 14.40
N LYS A 98 -5.03 19.07 13.42
CA LYS A 98 -4.79 19.84 12.19
C LYS A 98 -5.87 19.54 11.16
N ASP A 99 -7.06 20.09 11.33
CA ASP A 99 -8.23 19.78 10.50
C ASP A 99 -8.01 20.08 9.01
N GLU A 100 -7.35 21.20 8.70
CA GLU A 100 -7.07 21.55 7.31
C GLU A 100 -6.14 20.53 6.65
N MET A 101 -5.14 20.09 7.37
CA MET A 101 -4.21 19.08 6.86
C MET A 101 -4.92 17.76 6.65
N LEU A 102 -5.79 17.35 7.59
CA LEU A 102 -6.56 16.11 7.47
C LEU A 102 -7.49 16.15 6.27
N ALA A 103 -8.11 17.30 6.00
CA ALA A 103 -8.97 17.48 4.84
C ALA A 103 -8.17 17.43 3.54
N THR A 104 -7.02 18.08 3.50
CA THR A 104 -6.14 18.08 2.34
C THR A 104 -5.61 16.67 2.08
N LEU A 105 -5.19 15.98 3.14
CA LEU A 105 -4.63 14.63 3.06
C LEU A 105 -5.65 13.65 2.53
N SER A 106 -6.96 13.83 2.83
CA SER A 106 -8.01 12.95 2.34
C SER A 106 -8.07 12.92 0.81
N ARG A 107 -7.66 13.97 0.16
CA ARG A 107 -7.59 14.05 -1.31
C ARG A 107 -6.25 13.55 -1.83
N TRP A 108 -5.16 13.94 -1.19
CA TRP A 108 -3.82 13.57 -1.63
C TRP A 108 -3.53 12.08 -1.48
N ALA A 109 -4.17 11.42 -0.52
CA ALA A 109 -3.99 10.00 -0.30
C ALA A 109 -4.46 9.15 -1.49
N LEU A 110 -5.33 9.69 -2.34
CA LEU A 110 -5.77 8.98 -3.54
C LEU A 110 -4.62 8.72 -4.52
N ALA A 111 -3.62 9.61 -4.57
CA ALA A 111 -2.50 9.45 -5.51
C ALA A 111 -1.66 8.19 -5.21
N PRO A 112 -1.11 8.01 -3.99
CA PRO A 112 -0.36 6.78 -3.71
C PRO A 112 -1.26 5.54 -3.72
N TRP A 113 -2.52 5.67 -3.30
CA TRP A 113 -3.45 4.54 -3.35
C TRP A 113 -3.69 4.09 -4.79
N THR A 114 -3.92 5.03 -5.70
CA THR A 114 -4.14 4.70 -7.11
C THR A 114 -2.90 4.03 -7.71
N LEU A 115 -1.73 4.58 -7.44
CA LEU A 115 -0.47 4.00 -7.90
C LEU A 115 -0.31 2.58 -7.35
N TRP A 116 -0.55 2.40 -6.05
CA TRP A 116 -0.43 1.10 -5.39
C TRP A 116 -1.38 0.08 -6.00
N ALA A 117 -2.64 0.49 -6.24
CA ALA A 117 -3.66 -0.40 -6.81
C ALA A 117 -3.29 -0.80 -8.24
N ILE A 118 -2.83 0.14 -9.05
CA ILE A 118 -2.42 -0.13 -10.43
C ILE A 118 -1.24 -1.11 -10.45
N ILE A 119 -0.23 -0.88 -9.62
CA ILE A 119 0.95 -1.72 -9.55
C ILE A 119 0.60 -3.13 -9.07
N PHE A 120 -0.29 -3.23 -8.08
CA PHE A 120 -0.74 -4.52 -7.57
C PHE A 120 -1.45 -5.33 -8.68
N VAL A 121 -2.40 -4.72 -9.37
CA VAL A 121 -3.15 -5.39 -10.44
C VAL A 121 -2.22 -5.76 -11.60
N TRP A 122 -1.33 -4.84 -11.98
CA TRP A 122 -0.38 -5.09 -13.06
C TRP A 122 0.54 -6.27 -12.72
N GLY A 123 1.04 -6.32 -11.49
CA GLY A 123 1.87 -7.44 -11.04
C GLY A 123 1.13 -8.76 -11.10
N MET A 124 -0.14 -8.78 -10.70
CA MET A 124 -0.96 -9.98 -10.75
C MET A 124 -1.18 -10.46 -12.18
N LEU A 125 -1.41 -9.54 -13.12
CA LEU A 125 -1.65 -9.87 -14.52
C LEU A 125 -0.39 -10.40 -15.22
N GLN A 126 0.79 -9.98 -14.78
CA GLN A 126 2.06 -10.35 -15.40
C GLN A 126 2.66 -11.62 -14.82
N ARG A 127 2.06 -12.21 -13.80
CA ARG A 127 2.59 -13.43 -13.22
C ARG A 127 2.52 -14.57 -14.22
N PRO A 128 3.60 -15.36 -14.36
CA PRO A 128 3.55 -16.52 -15.22
C PRO A 128 2.52 -17.52 -14.68
N LYS A 129 1.75 -18.07 -15.59
CA LYS A 129 0.82 -19.14 -15.25
C LYS A 129 1.64 -20.40 -15.00
N ALA A 130 1.71 -20.81 -13.77
CA ALA A 130 2.47 -22.01 -13.41
C ALA A 130 1.81 -23.26 -13.97
#